data_2e5ee34cf7b4e4bfd93a1ceac1c578e6
#
_entry.id   2e5ee34cf7b4e4bfd93a1ceac1c578e6
#
_cell.length_a   1.000
_cell.length_b   1.000
_cell.length_c   1.000
_cell.angle_alpha   90.00
_cell.angle_beta   90.00
_cell.angle_gamma   90.00
#
_symmetry.space_group_name_H-M   'P 1'
#
loop_
_entity.id
_entity.type
_entity.pdbx_description
1 polymer ?
#
loop_
_entity_poly.entity_id
_entity_poly.type
_entity_poly.pdbx_seq_one_letter_code
_entity_poly.pdbx_strand_id
1 'polypeptide(L)'
;MSITGYILIADISGYREFIRLHNLKQTSVIGKFMAKQYESHASKIIADLLEKVIDSIQPVMNLNKLMGKSALFYCEENKNQSNEIINIMYKANKAFNEKKSELVFVQACGCEPCIQSKNLKLKFVVHKGIFEINKMRNFEEISGEDVILTHRMLK
;
A
#
# COMPACT_ATOMS: atom_id res chain seq x y z
N MET A 1 23.22 7.51 11.63
CA MET A 1 23.97 7.91 10.40
C MET A 1 22.99 8.49 9.41
N SER A 2 23.20 9.74 9.04
CA SER A 2 22.33 10.42 8.08
C SER A 2 22.64 9.97 6.65
N ILE A 3 21.60 9.72 5.89
CA ILE A 3 21.67 9.28 4.50
C ILE A 3 20.88 10.25 3.64
N THR A 4 21.41 10.59 2.47
CA THR A 4 20.66 11.26 1.43
C THR A 4 20.08 10.21 0.48
N GLY A 5 18.79 10.27 0.25
CA GLY A 5 18.13 9.28 -0.58
C GLY A 5 16.68 9.60 -0.90
N TYR A 6 15.96 8.59 -1.28
CA TYR A 6 14.55 8.69 -1.65
C TYR A 6 13.68 7.92 -0.67
N ILE A 7 12.56 8.52 -0.32
CA ILE A 7 11.50 7.95 0.50
C ILE A 7 10.27 7.82 -0.39
N LEU A 8 9.65 6.66 -0.41
CA LEU A 8 8.45 6.40 -1.20
C LEU A 8 7.37 5.78 -0.31
N ILE A 9 6.16 6.32 -0.41
CA ILE A 9 4.98 5.70 0.19
C ILE A 9 4.05 5.29 -0.95
N ALA A 10 3.71 4.01 -0.98
CA ALA A 10 2.66 3.47 -1.83
C ALA A 10 1.40 3.29 -0.98
N ASP A 11 0.31 3.94 -1.37
CA ASP A 11 -0.94 3.97 -0.61
C ASP A 11 -2.13 3.56 -1.47
N ILE A 12 -2.98 2.69 -0.94
CA ILE A 12 -4.21 2.28 -1.61
C ILE A 12 -5.31 3.27 -1.25
N SER A 13 -5.72 4.08 -2.22
CA SER A 13 -6.82 5.04 -2.05
C SER A 13 -8.17 4.39 -2.33
N GLY A 14 -9.25 4.95 -1.75
CA GLY A 14 -10.58 4.36 -1.80
C GLY A 14 -10.84 3.31 -0.70
N TYR A 15 -9.86 3.09 0.16
CA TYR A 15 -9.91 2.10 1.23
C TYR A 15 -11.07 2.34 2.22
N ARG A 16 -11.31 3.58 2.62
CA ARG A 16 -12.39 3.91 3.58
C ARG A 16 -13.76 3.54 3.03
N GLU A 17 -14.04 3.90 1.80
CA GLU A 17 -15.31 3.55 1.14
C GLU A 17 -15.43 2.03 0.97
N PHE A 18 -14.35 1.38 0.59
CA PHE A 18 -14.29 -0.06 0.44
C PHE A 18 -14.61 -0.80 1.76
N ILE A 19 -13.98 -0.41 2.85
CA ILE A 19 -14.24 -0.99 4.19
C ILE A 19 -15.65 -0.65 4.68
N ARG A 20 -16.11 0.58 4.47
CA ARG A 20 -17.45 1.00 4.84
C ARG A 20 -18.52 0.17 4.16
N LEU A 21 -18.39 -0.10 2.88
CA LEU A 21 -19.30 -0.95 2.13
C LEU A 21 -19.34 -2.39 2.67
N HIS A 22 -18.23 -2.90 3.20
CA HIS A 22 -18.16 -4.20 3.84
C HIS A 22 -18.81 -4.24 5.22
N ASN A 23 -18.98 -3.09 5.89
CA ASN A 23 -19.52 -2.98 7.25
C ASN A 23 -21.01 -2.60 7.30
N LEU A 24 -21.66 -2.37 6.17
CA LEU A 24 -23.01 -1.77 6.11
C LEU A 24 -24.19 -2.63 6.59
N LYS A 25 -23.98 -3.87 7.07
CA LYS A 25 -25.10 -4.75 7.46
C LYS A 25 -24.96 -5.36 8.86
N GLN A 26 -24.58 -4.57 9.84
CA GLN A 26 -24.36 -5.07 11.22
C GLN A 26 -25.62 -5.14 12.10
N THR A 27 -26.81 -4.84 11.58
CA THR A 27 -28.03 -4.73 12.39
C THR A 27 -28.82 -6.04 12.58
N SER A 28 -28.51 -7.10 11.84
CA SER A 28 -29.13 -8.43 11.99
C SER A 28 -28.09 -9.49 12.35
N VAL A 29 -28.53 -10.64 12.91
CA VAL A 29 -27.62 -11.76 13.21
C VAL A 29 -26.94 -12.29 11.94
N ILE A 30 -27.68 -12.41 10.86
CA ILE A 30 -27.17 -12.80 9.54
C ILE A 30 -26.22 -11.70 9.01
N GLY A 31 -26.58 -10.42 9.20
CA GLY A 31 -25.78 -9.28 8.83
C GLY A 31 -24.44 -9.20 9.58
N LYS A 32 -24.42 -9.55 10.87
CA LYS A 32 -23.18 -9.64 11.66
C LYS A 32 -22.25 -10.76 11.18
N PHE A 33 -22.81 -11.91 10.84
CA PHE A 33 -22.05 -13.02 10.27
C PHE A 33 -21.48 -12.67 8.90
N MET A 34 -22.28 -12.07 8.02
CA MET A 34 -21.87 -11.60 6.70
C MET A 34 -20.82 -10.48 6.80
N ALA A 35 -20.98 -9.54 7.75
CA ALA A 35 -20.02 -8.46 7.99
C ALA A 35 -18.64 -9.01 8.37
N LYS A 36 -18.55 -10.04 9.19
CA LYS A 36 -17.30 -10.71 9.54
C LYS A 36 -16.61 -11.32 8.33
N GLN A 37 -17.35 -11.96 7.45
CA GLN A 37 -16.82 -12.50 6.20
C GLN A 37 -16.35 -11.39 5.25
N TYR A 38 -17.11 -10.31 5.12
CA TYR A 38 -16.74 -9.17 4.29
C TYR A 38 -15.48 -8.45 4.78
N GLU A 39 -15.35 -8.26 6.09
CA GLU A 39 -14.16 -7.68 6.71
C GLU A 39 -12.92 -8.52 6.44
N SER A 40 -13.02 -9.84 6.54
CA SER A 40 -11.96 -10.79 6.19
C SER A 40 -11.60 -10.72 4.70
N HIS A 41 -12.59 -10.64 3.82
CA HIS A 41 -12.36 -10.49 2.37
C HIS A 41 -11.70 -9.16 2.03
N ALA A 42 -12.15 -8.06 2.63
CA ALA A 42 -11.59 -6.74 2.42
C ALA A 42 -10.11 -6.69 2.82
N SER A 43 -9.79 -7.20 3.99
CA SER A 43 -8.41 -7.28 4.50
C SER A 43 -7.51 -8.10 3.57
N LYS A 44 -8.01 -9.25 3.10
CA LYS A 44 -7.27 -10.12 2.16
C LYS A 44 -7.03 -9.44 0.82
N ILE A 45 -8.03 -8.77 0.26
CA ILE A 45 -7.90 -8.02 -1.00
C ILE A 45 -6.81 -6.96 -0.88
N ILE A 46 -6.82 -6.18 0.18
CA ILE A 46 -5.80 -5.15 0.41
C ILE A 46 -4.42 -5.76 0.56
N ALA A 47 -4.28 -6.84 1.32
CA ALA A 47 -3.01 -7.54 1.48
C ALA A 47 -2.48 -8.08 0.15
N ASP A 48 -3.31 -8.74 -0.63
CA ASP A 48 -2.94 -9.31 -1.94
C ASP A 48 -2.49 -8.21 -2.93
N LEU A 49 -3.19 -7.08 -2.95
CA LEU A 49 -2.83 -5.93 -3.77
C LEU A 49 -1.52 -5.30 -3.31
N LEU A 50 -1.35 -5.12 -2.02
CA LEU A 50 -0.14 -4.51 -1.44
C LEU A 50 1.10 -5.39 -1.66
N GLU A 51 0.97 -6.71 -1.56
CA GLU A 51 2.06 -7.64 -1.86
C GLU A 51 2.56 -7.49 -3.30
N LYS A 52 1.67 -7.33 -4.28
CA LYS A 52 2.06 -7.10 -5.68
C LYS A 52 2.82 -5.79 -5.86
N VAL A 53 2.43 -4.75 -5.14
CA VAL A 53 3.15 -3.48 -5.12
C VAL A 53 4.54 -3.65 -4.51
N ILE A 54 4.64 -4.33 -3.39
CA ILE A 54 5.91 -4.60 -2.70
C ILE A 54 6.86 -5.39 -3.59
N ASP A 55 6.39 -6.45 -4.21
CA ASP A 55 7.18 -7.28 -5.13
C ASP A 55 7.76 -6.47 -6.30
N SER A 56 7.03 -5.46 -6.76
CA SER A 56 7.48 -4.58 -7.85
C SER A 56 8.52 -3.55 -7.39
N ILE A 57 8.45 -3.08 -6.15
CA ILE A 57 9.29 -1.99 -5.64
C ILE A 57 10.56 -2.49 -4.95
N GLN A 58 10.49 -3.59 -4.24
CA GLN A 58 11.62 -4.15 -3.45
C GLN A 58 12.91 -4.39 -4.23
N PRO A 59 12.93 -4.76 -5.53
CA PRO A 59 14.18 -4.86 -6.28
C PRO A 59 15.01 -3.56 -6.33
N VAL A 60 14.40 -2.40 -6.14
CA VAL A 60 15.07 -1.09 -6.23
C VAL A 60 15.10 -0.37 -4.88
N MET A 61 14.08 -0.53 -4.05
CA MET A 61 13.96 0.15 -2.75
C MET A 61 13.75 -0.84 -1.62
N ASN A 62 14.29 -0.52 -0.46
CA ASN A 62 14.09 -1.32 0.75
C ASN A 62 12.71 -1.05 1.35
N LEU A 63 11.99 -2.11 1.67
CA LEU A 63 10.75 -2.02 2.44
C LEU A 63 11.11 -1.69 3.89
N ASN A 64 10.57 -0.60 4.43
CA ASN A 64 10.79 -0.20 5.81
C ASN A 64 9.65 -0.68 6.72
N LYS A 65 8.42 -0.33 6.39
CA LYS A 65 7.26 -0.77 7.18
C LYS A 65 5.96 -0.81 6.40
N LEU A 66 5.03 -1.60 6.92
CA LEU A 66 3.64 -1.65 6.48
C LEU A 66 2.77 -0.81 7.41
N MET A 67 1.81 -0.10 6.85
CA MET A 67 0.91 0.80 7.56
C MET A 67 -0.55 0.53 7.16
N GLY A 68 -0.98 -0.74 7.28
CA GLY A 68 -2.32 -1.17 6.88
C GLY A 68 -2.50 -1.22 5.36
N LYS A 69 -2.97 -0.13 4.77
CA LYS A 69 -3.21 0.00 3.33
C LYS A 69 -2.04 0.59 2.55
N SER A 70 -0.94 0.86 3.20
CA SER A 70 0.24 1.50 2.60
C SER A 70 1.54 0.86 3.05
N ALA A 71 2.58 1.09 2.25
CA ALA A 71 3.93 0.63 2.52
C ALA A 71 4.93 1.77 2.33
N LEU A 72 5.89 1.85 3.24
CA LEU A 72 6.98 2.82 3.23
C LEU A 72 8.26 2.14 2.75
N PHE A 73 8.89 2.77 1.77
CA PHE A 73 10.16 2.31 1.20
C PHE A 73 11.20 3.42 1.24
N TYR A 74 12.45 3.03 1.22
CA TYR A 74 13.57 3.97 1.11
C TYR A 74 14.71 3.37 0.30
N CYS A 75 15.56 4.23 -0.24
CA CYS A 75 16.85 3.85 -0.81
C CYS A 75 17.84 5.01 -0.73
N GLU A 76 19.13 4.69 -0.73
CA GLU A 76 20.19 5.69 -0.86
C GLU A 76 20.22 6.25 -2.28
N GLU A 77 20.67 7.49 -2.41
CA GLU A 77 20.84 8.14 -3.71
C GLU A 77 22.00 7.48 -4.50
N ASN A 78 21.73 7.16 -5.76
CA ASN A 78 22.75 6.86 -6.74
C ASN A 78 22.43 7.51 -8.10
N LYS A 79 23.36 7.43 -9.07
CA LYS A 79 23.30 8.20 -10.33
C LYS A 79 22.03 7.99 -11.17
N ASN A 80 21.39 6.83 -11.10
CA ASN A 80 20.22 6.49 -11.94
C ASN A 80 18.95 6.25 -11.13
N GLN A 81 18.98 6.55 -9.83
CA GLN A 81 17.93 6.16 -8.90
C GLN A 81 16.57 6.78 -9.23
N SER A 82 16.53 8.03 -9.66
CA SER A 82 15.26 8.70 -9.98
C SER A 82 14.53 8.03 -11.15
N ASN A 83 15.26 7.64 -12.20
CA ASN A 83 14.68 6.94 -13.34
C ASN A 83 14.22 5.53 -12.97
N GLU A 84 15.00 4.82 -12.17
CA GLU A 84 14.63 3.49 -11.67
C GLU A 84 13.37 3.55 -10.80
N ILE A 85 13.25 4.55 -9.93
CA ILE A 85 12.07 4.76 -9.08
C ILE A 85 10.82 5.02 -9.93
N ILE A 86 10.92 5.88 -10.94
CA ILE A 86 9.80 6.14 -11.87
C ILE A 86 9.38 4.84 -12.57
N ASN A 87 10.34 4.06 -13.06
CA ASN A 87 10.06 2.79 -13.73
C ASN A 87 9.37 1.78 -12.82
N ILE A 88 9.82 1.64 -11.57
CA ILE A 88 9.17 0.71 -10.63
C ILE A 88 7.79 1.19 -10.20
N MET A 89 7.55 2.50 -10.14
CA MET A 89 6.20 3.04 -9.89
C MET A 89 5.23 2.63 -11.00
N TYR A 90 5.64 2.74 -12.27
CA TYR A 90 4.85 2.25 -13.40
C TYR A 90 4.59 0.75 -13.32
N LYS A 91 5.63 -0.04 -13.03
CA LYS A 91 5.50 -1.50 -12.88
C LYS A 91 4.56 -1.85 -11.72
N ALA A 92 4.70 -1.18 -10.59
CA ALA A 92 3.86 -1.41 -9.41
C ALA A 92 2.39 -1.05 -9.69
N ASN A 93 2.14 0.06 -10.37
CA ASN A 93 0.79 0.47 -10.75
C ASN A 93 0.16 -0.54 -11.73
N LYS A 94 0.94 -1.02 -12.71
CA LYS A 94 0.48 -2.05 -13.63
C LYS A 94 0.15 -3.35 -12.91
N ALA A 95 1.04 -3.84 -12.05
CA ALA A 95 0.84 -5.05 -11.27
C ALA A 95 -0.38 -4.93 -10.34
N PHE A 96 -0.57 -3.78 -9.70
CA PHE A 96 -1.73 -3.47 -8.88
C PHE A 96 -3.04 -3.57 -9.68
N ASN A 97 -3.11 -2.95 -10.84
CA ASN A 97 -4.31 -2.96 -11.68
C ASN A 97 -4.61 -4.34 -12.28
N GLU A 98 -3.58 -5.09 -12.67
CA GLU A 98 -3.71 -6.48 -13.15
C GLU A 98 -4.26 -7.38 -12.03
N LYS A 99 -3.70 -7.29 -10.83
CA LYS A 99 -4.17 -8.06 -9.68
C LYS A 99 -5.58 -7.67 -9.27
N LYS A 100 -5.90 -6.40 -9.29
CA LYS A 100 -7.24 -5.91 -9.02
C LYS A 100 -8.28 -6.49 -10.00
N SER A 101 -7.98 -6.49 -11.28
CA SER A 101 -8.83 -7.09 -12.31
C SER A 101 -9.00 -8.60 -12.11
N GLU A 102 -7.92 -9.31 -11.80
CA GLU A 102 -7.93 -10.74 -11.49
C GLU A 102 -8.84 -11.05 -10.29
N LEU A 103 -8.72 -10.29 -9.21
CA LEU A 103 -9.53 -10.46 -8.00
C LEU A 103 -11.02 -10.26 -8.27
N VAL A 104 -11.39 -9.30 -9.09
CA VAL A 104 -12.80 -9.09 -9.51
C VAL A 104 -13.33 -10.29 -10.28
N PHE A 105 -12.51 -10.91 -11.12
CA PHE A 105 -12.90 -12.06 -11.94
C PHE A 105 -12.99 -13.38 -11.16
N VAL A 106 -12.05 -13.61 -10.25
CA VAL A 106 -11.85 -14.92 -9.61
C VAL A 106 -12.62 -15.04 -8.29
N GLN A 107 -13.02 -13.93 -7.69
CA GLN A 107 -13.77 -14.00 -6.45
C GLN A 107 -15.19 -14.52 -6.69
N ALA A 108 -15.46 -15.70 -6.12
CA ALA A 108 -16.78 -16.29 -6.08
C ALA A 108 -17.81 -15.49 -5.25
N CYS A 109 -17.36 -14.43 -4.57
CA CYS A 109 -18.23 -13.54 -3.81
C CYS A 109 -18.81 -12.47 -4.75
N GLY A 110 -20.06 -12.62 -5.16
CA GLY A 110 -20.80 -11.63 -5.94
C GLY A 110 -21.36 -10.47 -5.14
N CYS A 111 -20.82 -10.19 -3.95
CA CYS A 111 -21.29 -9.09 -3.12
C CYS A 111 -20.91 -7.73 -3.73
N GLU A 112 -21.78 -6.74 -3.57
CA GLU A 112 -21.54 -5.38 -4.07
C GLU A 112 -20.19 -4.79 -3.61
N PRO A 113 -19.77 -4.93 -2.33
CA PRO A 113 -18.45 -4.47 -1.90
C PRO A 113 -17.29 -5.11 -2.64
N CYS A 114 -17.32 -6.40 -2.95
CA CYS A 114 -16.26 -7.06 -3.72
C CYS A 114 -16.20 -6.54 -5.16
N ILE A 115 -17.35 -6.25 -5.76
CA ILE A 115 -17.43 -5.61 -7.09
C ILE A 115 -16.84 -4.19 -7.03
N GLN A 116 -17.08 -3.45 -5.94
CA GLN A 116 -16.55 -2.10 -5.74
C GLN A 116 -15.01 -2.06 -5.55
N SER A 117 -14.36 -3.20 -5.36
CA SER A 117 -12.89 -3.26 -5.25
C SER A 117 -12.18 -2.69 -6.49
N LYS A 118 -12.84 -2.69 -7.64
CA LYS A 118 -12.35 -2.05 -8.88
C LYS A 118 -12.09 -0.54 -8.72
N ASN A 119 -12.71 0.11 -7.74
CA ASN A 119 -12.55 1.54 -7.47
C ASN A 119 -11.33 1.87 -6.61
N LEU A 120 -10.64 0.86 -6.08
CA LEU A 120 -9.37 1.06 -5.39
C LEU A 120 -8.31 1.55 -6.37
N LYS A 121 -7.52 2.52 -5.94
CA LYS A 121 -6.45 3.12 -6.73
C LYS A 121 -5.15 3.12 -5.94
N LEU A 122 -4.04 3.02 -6.65
CA LEU A 122 -2.72 3.13 -6.06
C LEU A 122 -2.24 4.58 -6.19
N LYS A 123 -1.80 5.14 -5.08
CA LYS A 123 -1.23 6.48 -4.98
C LYS A 123 0.21 6.38 -4.48
N PHE A 124 1.09 7.16 -5.07
CA PHE A 124 2.48 7.26 -4.64
C PHE A 124 2.81 8.66 -4.16
N VAL A 125 3.64 8.72 -3.13
CA VAL A 125 4.35 9.92 -2.71
C VAL A 125 5.83 9.59 -2.71
N VAL A 126 6.63 10.40 -3.42
CA VAL A 126 8.08 10.26 -3.47
C VAL A 126 8.72 11.56 -3.03
N HIS A 127 9.68 11.48 -2.14
CA HIS A 127 10.44 12.62 -1.66
C HIS A 127 11.93 12.28 -1.61
N LYS A 128 12.76 13.16 -2.12
CA LYS A 128 14.22 13.09 -1.96
C LYS A 128 14.60 13.95 -0.76
N GLY A 129 15.30 13.38 0.19
CA GLY A 129 15.67 14.10 1.39
C GLY A 129 16.74 13.41 2.20
N ILE A 130 16.92 13.87 3.43
CA ILE A 130 17.86 13.35 4.38
C ILE A 130 17.10 12.63 5.49
N PHE A 131 17.53 11.42 5.83
CA PHE A 131 16.93 10.62 6.89
C PHE A 131 17.99 9.78 7.60
N GLU A 132 17.66 9.32 8.79
CA GLU A 132 18.49 8.41 9.56
C GLU A 132 17.91 7.02 9.58
N ILE A 133 18.79 6.00 9.56
CA ILE A 133 18.40 4.60 9.75
C ILE A 133 18.77 4.21 11.16
N ASN A 134 17.77 3.84 11.96
CA ASN A 134 17.92 3.39 13.33
C ASN A 134 17.56 1.91 13.45
N LYS A 135 18.47 1.14 14.03
CA LYS A 135 18.21 -0.27 14.33
C LYS A 135 17.86 -0.43 15.80
N MET A 136 16.68 -0.98 16.05
CA MET A 136 16.23 -1.36 17.38
C MET A 136 15.84 -2.84 17.39
N ARG A 137 16.64 -3.65 18.07
CA ARG A 137 16.49 -5.12 18.03
C ARG A 137 16.56 -5.64 16.60
N ASN A 138 15.49 -6.29 16.11
CA ASN A 138 15.39 -6.83 14.75
C ASN A 138 14.69 -5.87 13.78
N PHE A 139 14.33 -4.67 14.24
CA PHE A 139 13.63 -3.68 13.44
C PHE A 139 14.58 -2.59 12.95
N GLU A 140 14.42 -2.20 11.71
CA GLU A 140 15.07 -1.07 11.12
C GLU A 140 14.02 -0.01 10.81
N GLU A 141 14.21 1.20 11.28
CA GLU A 141 13.29 2.30 11.08
C GLU A 141 14.02 3.52 10.53
N ILE A 142 13.42 4.18 9.55
CA ILE A 142 13.88 5.48 9.07
C ILE A 142 13.18 6.60 9.84
N SER A 143 13.92 7.66 10.15
CA SER A 143 13.44 8.82 10.88
C SER A 143 14.03 10.12 10.36
N GLY A 144 13.38 11.24 10.63
CA GLY A 144 13.83 12.57 10.26
C GLY A 144 12.69 13.46 9.75
N GLU A 145 12.98 14.73 9.56
CA GLU A 145 11.99 15.70 9.09
C GLU A 145 11.44 15.37 7.70
N ASP A 146 12.30 14.88 6.81
CA ASP A 146 11.90 14.49 5.45
C ASP A 146 10.98 13.25 5.46
N VAL A 147 11.13 12.36 6.41
CA VAL A 147 10.20 11.24 6.61
C VAL A 147 8.83 11.76 7.05
N ILE A 148 8.80 12.69 8.01
CA ILE A 148 7.57 13.33 8.47
C ILE A 148 6.89 14.09 7.32
N LEU A 149 7.66 14.84 6.53
CA LEU A 149 7.17 15.57 5.37
C LEU A 149 6.53 14.62 4.34
N THR A 150 7.17 13.50 4.06
CA THR A 150 6.65 12.49 3.13
C THR A 150 5.28 11.96 3.58
N HIS A 151 5.13 11.68 4.88
CA HIS A 151 3.84 11.27 5.43
C HIS A 151 2.77 12.38 5.33
N ARG A 152 3.16 13.63 5.51
CA ARG A 152 2.22 14.76 5.37
C ARG A 152 1.76 14.96 3.93
N MET A 153 2.62 14.73 2.95
CA MET A 153 2.26 14.81 1.53
C MET A 153 1.23 13.74 1.11
N LEU A 154 1.11 12.67 1.86
CA LEU A 154 0.12 11.62 1.60
C LEU A 154 -1.31 12.08 1.92
N LYS A 155 -1.48 13.00 2.84
CA LYS A 155 -2.78 13.56 3.24
C LYS A 155 -3.25 14.61 2.25
#